data_a94f87fd6856a98d1726d7ce0fe3fe93
#
_entry.id   a94f87fd6856a98d1726d7ce0fe3fe93
#
_cell.length_a   1.000
_cell.length_b   1.000
_cell.length_c   1.000
_cell.angle_alpha   90.00
_cell.angle_beta   90.00
_cell.angle_gamma   90.00
#
_symmetry.space_group_name_H-M   'P 1'
#
loop_
_entity.id
_entity.type
_entity.pdbx_description
1 polymer ?
#
loop_
_entity_poly.entity_id
_entity_poly.type
_entity_poly.pdbx_seq_one_letter_code
_entity_poly.pdbx_strand_id
1 'polypeptide(L)'
;MATSKVTYLGDLRTSSIHLASGSEIISDAPIDNNGKGEAFSPTDTVANALASCMFTVMGIKAQDLNVDFSNSTAEVTKIMGTEPRRITEI
;
A
#
# COMPACT_ATOMS: atom_id res chain seq x y z
N MET A 1 -8.53 19.45 6.51
CA MET A 1 -8.49 19.13 5.07
C MET A 1 -8.40 17.64 4.86
N ALA A 2 -9.16 17.12 3.92
CA ALA A 2 -9.10 15.70 3.61
C ALA A 2 -7.80 15.36 2.85
N THR A 3 -7.22 14.21 3.15
CA THR A 3 -6.01 13.70 2.47
C THR A 3 -6.35 13.10 1.11
N SER A 4 -7.43 12.34 1.04
CA SER A 4 -7.82 11.66 -0.19
C SER A 4 -9.34 11.56 -0.31
N LYS A 5 -9.78 11.23 -1.53
CA LYS A 5 -11.17 10.94 -1.83
C LYS A 5 -11.23 9.56 -2.48
N VAL A 6 -12.04 8.66 -1.92
CA VAL A 6 -12.17 7.29 -2.41
C VAL A 6 -13.53 7.13 -3.10
N THR A 7 -13.52 6.58 -4.30
CA THR A 7 -14.72 6.28 -5.06
C THR A 7 -14.82 4.78 -5.30
N TYR A 8 -15.99 4.21 -5.00
CA TYR A 8 -16.25 2.81 -5.33
C TYR A 8 -16.67 2.71 -6.79
N LEU A 9 -15.94 1.93 -7.58
CA LEU A 9 -16.18 1.79 -9.03
C LEU A 9 -17.07 0.59 -9.38
N GLY A 10 -17.49 -0.19 -8.41
CA GLY A 10 -18.17 -1.46 -8.64
C GLY A 10 -17.17 -2.61 -8.78
N ASP A 11 -17.69 -3.83 -8.77
CA ASP A 11 -16.90 -5.06 -8.90
C ASP A 11 -15.74 -5.16 -7.91
N LEU A 12 -15.95 -4.63 -6.70
CA LEU A 12 -14.96 -4.65 -5.60
C LEU A 12 -13.67 -3.89 -5.93
N ARG A 13 -13.79 -2.84 -6.75
CA ARG A 13 -12.70 -1.95 -7.14
C ARG A 13 -12.94 -0.54 -6.62
N THR A 14 -11.88 0.12 -6.17
CA THR A 14 -11.94 1.54 -5.78
C THR A 14 -10.87 2.35 -6.50
N SER A 15 -11.15 3.64 -6.62
CA SER A 15 -10.18 4.66 -7.04
C SER A 15 -9.99 5.63 -5.89
N SER A 16 -8.76 5.93 -5.55
CA SER A 16 -8.42 6.90 -4.51
C SER A 16 -7.59 8.01 -5.11
N ILE A 17 -8.00 9.25 -4.88
CA ILE A 17 -7.29 10.44 -5.37
C ILE A 17 -6.61 11.12 -4.18
N HIS A 18 -5.31 11.32 -4.28
CA HIS A 18 -4.55 12.13 -3.32
C HIS A 18 -4.83 13.60 -3.63
N LEU A 19 -5.52 14.28 -2.73
CA LEU A 19 -6.08 15.61 -3.05
C LEU A 19 -4.99 16.68 -3.26
N ALA A 20 -3.86 16.57 -2.56
CA ALA A 20 -2.78 17.54 -2.70
C ALA A 20 -2.05 17.41 -4.04
N SER A 21 -1.84 16.20 -4.55
CA SER A 21 -1.03 15.96 -5.76
C SER A 21 -1.85 15.61 -6.99
N GLY A 22 -3.09 15.14 -6.81
CA GLY A 22 -3.90 14.61 -7.89
C GLY A 22 -3.55 13.17 -8.28
N SER A 23 -2.59 12.53 -7.60
CA SER A 23 -2.23 11.15 -7.89
C SER A 23 -3.38 10.21 -7.59
N GLU A 24 -3.53 9.19 -8.43
CA GLU A 24 -4.58 8.18 -8.28
C GLU A 24 -3.98 6.82 -8.00
N ILE A 25 -4.61 6.07 -7.10
CA ILE A 25 -4.34 4.64 -6.90
C ILE A 25 -5.63 3.85 -7.04
N ILE A 26 -5.51 2.68 -7.67
CA ILE A 26 -6.62 1.73 -7.84
C ILE A 26 -6.42 0.59 -6.85
N SER A 27 -7.48 0.14 -6.20
CA SER A 27 -7.44 -1.07 -5.39
C SER A 27 -8.47 -2.08 -5.87
N ASP A 28 -8.14 -3.35 -5.74
CA ASP A 28 -9.04 -4.47 -6.03
C ASP A 28 -9.10 -5.41 -4.84
N ALA A 29 -10.28 -5.98 -4.57
CA ALA A 29 -10.33 -7.11 -3.67
C ALA A 29 -9.49 -8.25 -4.27
N PRO A 30 -8.80 -9.06 -3.43
CA PRO A 30 -8.00 -10.15 -3.94
C PRO A 30 -8.87 -11.28 -4.50
N ILE A 31 -8.27 -12.12 -5.33
CA ILE A 31 -8.98 -13.24 -5.97
C ILE A 31 -9.60 -14.17 -4.91
N ASP A 32 -8.88 -14.43 -3.82
CA ASP A 32 -9.36 -15.29 -2.72
C ASP A 32 -10.48 -14.63 -1.89
N ASN A 33 -10.85 -13.39 -2.21
CA ASN A 33 -11.95 -12.66 -1.58
C ASN A 33 -12.90 -12.08 -2.63
N ASN A 34 -13.16 -12.83 -3.69
CA ASN A 34 -14.10 -12.53 -4.77
C ASN A 34 -13.72 -11.34 -5.64
N GLY A 35 -12.51 -10.86 -5.57
CA GLY A 35 -12.05 -9.70 -6.31
C GLY A 35 -11.35 -10.04 -7.62
N LYS A 36 -11.01 -9.00 -8.38
CA LYS A 36 -10.28 -9.12 -9.66
C LYS A 36 -8.80 -9.41 -9.46
N GLY A 37 -8.21 -8.96 -8.36
CA GLY A 37 -6.80 -9.16 -8.06
C GLY A 37 -5.84 -8.52 -9.08
N GLU A 38 -6.28 -7.50 -9.80
CA GLU A 38 -5.48 -6.85 -10.85
C GLU A 38 -4.71 -5.64 -10.34
N ALA A 39 -4.91 -5.29 -9.08
CA ALA A 39 -4.23 -4.18 -8.40
C ALA A 39 -4.01 -4.57 -6.94
N PHE A 40 -3.28 -3.74 -6.20
CA PHE A 40 -3.12 -3.93 -4.76
C PHE A 40 -4.48 -3.98 -4.08
N SER A 41 -4.70 -4.94 -3.20
CA SER A 41 -5.86 -4.90 -2.31
C SER A 41 -5.64 -3.84 -1.21
N PRO A 42 -6.69 -3.44 -0.49
CA PRO A 42 -6.51 -2.55 0.67
C PRO A 42 -5.49 -3.08 1.68
N THR A 43 -5.52 -4.38 2.00
CA THR A 43 -4.55 -4.97 2.94
C THR A 43 -3.15 -5.06 2.35
N ASP A 44 -3.01 -5.30 1.04
CA ASP A 44 -1.71 -5.20 0.36
C ASP A 44 -1.14 -3.80 0.48
N THR A 45 -2.00 -2.79 0.33
CA THR A 45 -1.60 -1.38 0.43
C THR A 45 -1.11 -1.05 1.84
N VAL A 46 -1.77 -1.55 2.87
CA VAL A 46 -1.34 -1.36 4.27
C VAL A 46 0.04 -1.99 4.48
N ALA A 47 0.23 -3.23 4.04
CA ALA A 47 1.51 -3.92 4.19
C ALA A 47 2.63 -3.20 3.42
N ASN A 48 2.35 -2.81 2.18
CA ASN A 48 3.31 -2.09 1.34
C ASN A 48 3.70 -0.73 1.94
N ALA A 49 2.74 -0.04 2.57
CA ALA A 49 2.98 1.26 3.18
C ALA A 49 4.01 1.18 4.30
N LEU A 50 4.05 0.08 5.05
CA LEU A 50 5.04 -0.12 6.10
C LEU A 50 6.46 -0.12 5.52
N ALA A 51 6.71 -0.89 4.46
CA ALA A 51 8.02 -0.93 3.81
C ALA A 51 8.40 0.43 3.20
N SER A 52 7.43 1.10 2.57
CA SER A 52 7.65 2.43 1.99
C SER A 52 8.05 3.44 3.05
N CYS A 53 7.38 3.40 4.20
CA CYS A 53 7.69 4.28 5.33
C CYS A 53 9.08 3.99 5.88
N MET A 54 9.43 2.71 6.07
CA MET A 54 10.76 2.31 6.54
C MET A 54 11.85 2.80 5.58
N PHE A 55 11.66 2.63 4.27
CA PHE A 55 12.62 3.11 3.27
C PHE A 55 12.77 4.62 3.30
N THR A 56 11.67 5.35 3.50
CA THR A 56 11.73 6.81 3.61
C THR A 56 12.59 7.25 4.78
N VAL A 57 12.39 6.64 5.95
CA VAL A 57 13.18 6.95 7.15
C VAL A 57 14.64 6.55 6.95
N MET A 58 14.89 5.38 6.38
CA MET A 58 16.25 4.91 6.09
C MET A 58 16.93 5.82 5.07
N GLY A 59 16.21 6.28 4.06
CA GLY A 59 16.73 7.21 3.05
C GLY A 59 17.14 8.54 3.63
N ILE A 60 16.38 9.08 4.58
CA ILE A 60 16.75 10.30 5.29
C ILE A 60 18.08 10.09 6.01
N LYS A 61 18.25 8.97 6.71
CA LYS A 61 19.49 8.67 7.42
C LYS A 61 20.65 8.44 6.46
N ALA A 62 20.41 7.80 5.33
CA ALA A 62 21.42 7.59 4.30
C ALA A 62 21.96 8.91 3.75
N GLN A 63 21.11 9.93 3.58
CA GLN A 63 21.55 11.28 3.18
C GLN A 63 22.48 11.87 4.21
N ASP A 64 22.18 11.75 5.50
CA ASP A 64 23.03 12.25 6.59
C ASP A 64 24.41 11.56 6.57
N LEU A 65 24.46 10.32 6.14
CA LEU A 65 25.70 9.53 6.11
C LEU A 65 26.41 9.58 4.75
N ASN A 66 25.88 10.34 3.78
CA ASN A 66 26.37 10.40 2.40
C ASN A 66 26.44 9.02 1.75
N VAL A 67 25.44 8.18 2.03
CA VAL A 67 25.32 6.84 1.44
C VAL A 67 24.24 6.88 0.35
N ASP A 68 24.54 6.33 -0.83
CA ASP A 68 23.55 6.18 -1.88
C ASP A 68 22.68 4.96 -1.59
N PHE A 69 21.41 5.21 -1.29
CA PHE A 69 20.43 4.19 -0.96
C PHE A 69 19.48 3.88 -2.13
N SER A 70 19.66 4.60 -3.25
CA SER A 70 18.83 4.44 -4.44
C SER A 70 18.82 3.00 -4.95
N ASN A 71 17.68 2.57 -5.48
CA ASN A 71 17.48 1.23 -6.04
C ASN A 71 17.54 0.09 -5.01
N SER A 72 17.54 0.39 -3.72
CA SER A 72 17.33 -0.63 -2.69
C SER A 72 15.93 -1.23 -2.84
N THR A 73 15.80 -2.52 -2.58
CA THR A 73 14.54 -3.24 -2.75
C THR A 73 14.14 -3.93 -1.47
N ALA A 74 12.83 -4.16 -1.32
CA ALA A 74 12.29 -4.96 -0.25
C ALA A 74 11.15 -5.82 -0.80
N GLU A 75 11.07 -7.05 -0.32
CA GLU A 75 9.90 -7.88 -0.55
C GLU A 75 9.01 -7.80 0.67
N VAL A 76 7.70 -7.68 0.44
CA VAL A 76 6.72 -7.52 1.51
C VAL A 76 5.74 -8.68 1.46
N THR A 77 5.59 -9.34 2.59
CA THR A 77 4.63 -10.44 2.75
C THR A 77 3.66 -10.10 3.88
N LYS A 78 2.37 -10.15 3.60
CA LYS A 78 1.35 -10.05 4.64
C LYS A 78 0.83 -11.43 4.98
N ILE A 79 0.52 -11.65 6.24
CA ILE A 79 -0.13 -12.87 6.71
C ILE A 79 -1.51 -12.50 7.22
N MET A 80 -2.53 -13.16 6.66
CA MET A 80 -3.93 -12.89 6.99
C MET A 80 -4.44 -13.93 7.99
N GLY A 81 -5.20 -13.46 8.96
CA GLY A 81 -5.97 -14.31 9.86
C GLY A 81 -7.42 -14.38 9.43
N THR A 82 -8.15 -15.34 9.99
CA THR A 82 -9.58 -15.53 9.74
C THR A 82 -10.37 -15.40 11.03
N GLU A 83 -11.67 -15.16 10.91
CA GLU A 83 -12.63 -15.12 12.00
C GLU A 83 -12.26 -14.09 13.11
N PRO A 84 -12.19 -12.77 12.78
CA PRO A 84 -12.46 -12.15 11.49
C PRO A 84 -11.23 -12.11 10.59
N ARG A 85 -11.47 -11.86 9.30
CA ARG A 85 -10.39 -11.63 8.32
C ARG A 85 -9.61 -10.38 8.72
N ARG A 86 -8.32 -10.52 8.87
CA ARG A 86 -7.43 -9.43 9.32
C ARG A 86 -5.98 -9.71 8.96
N ILE A 87 -5.18 -8.66 8.94
CA ILE A 87 -3.72 -8.82 8.87
C ILE A 87 -3.24 -9.23 10.26
N THR A 88 -2.52 -10.34 10.36
CA THR A 88 -1.93 -10.79 11.63
C THR A 88 -0.44 -10.48 11.69
N GLU A 89 0.23 -10.35 10.54
CA GLU A 89 1.67 -10.13 10.47
C GLU A 89 2.04 -9.51 9.12
N ILE A 90 3.03 -8.71 9.16
CA ILE A 90 3.67 -8.14 7.97
C ILE A 90 5.17 -8.40 8.07
#